data_69c6a088b5ce623a8e2ab42a544108b3
#
_entry.id   69c6a088b5ce623a8e2ab42a544108b3
#
_cell.length_a   1.000
_cell.length_b   1.000
_cell.length_c   1.000
_cell.angle_alpha   90.00
_cell.angle_beta   90.00
_cell.angle_gamma   90.00
#
_symmetry.space_group_name_H-M   'P 1'
#
loop_
_entity.id
_entity.type
_entity.pdbx_description
1 polymer ?
#
loop_
_entity_poly.entity_id
_entity_poly.type
_entity_poly.pdbx_seq_one_letter_code
_entity_poly.pdbx_strand_id
1 'polypeptide(L)'
;SRDYSGDGPWTSFLQVMPTENRDYYCRNTSSTQQSAEYYAESLTGGYDKVFTVVAYYGRSLTITVEDLYPMKGFTYNHGFDGDGGAIGEFSDSVSYPWNGAKFYYTRNSYNVVFMNGSNTEATRPVKYEAALSTSNYETVTPSYPSNLPTGAYKFDGWYQDPEGSRPVDWTSKMPAEVVTVYAKWIPITHTVTFSKTEN
;
A
#
# COMPACT_ATOMS: atom_id res chain seq x y z
N SER A 1 -12.27 12.51 28.24
CA SER A 1 -12.00 13.92 27.84
C SER A 1 -10.73 14.38 28.53
N ARG A 2 -9.71 14.71 27.80
CA ARG A 2 -8.55 15.45 28.32
C ARG A 2 -8.67 16.88 27.81
N ASP A 3 -8.91 17.81 28.73
CA ASP A 3 -8.83 19.22 28.45
C ASP A 3 -7.36 19.60 28.27
N TYR A 4 -6.99 20.01 27.07
CA TYR A 4 -5.70 20.62 26.79
C TYR A 4 -5.89 22.14 26.72
N SER A 5 -5.55 22.81 27.81
CA SER A 5 -5.32 24.26 27.86
C SER A 5 -3.81 24.49 27.82
N GLY A 6 -3.25 24.72 26.64
CA GLY A 6 -1.83 25.03 26.50
C GLY A 6 -1.48 25.47 25.09
N ASP A 7 -0.87 26.66 25.00
CA ASP A 7 -0.32 27.26 23.76
C ASP A 7 0.97 26.54 23.31
N GLY A 8 0.86 25.26 22.96
CA GLY A 8 1.99 24.48 22.41
C GLY A 8 1.86 24.29 20.90
N PRO A 9 2.97 24.10 20.17
CA PRO A 9 2.92 23.88 18.74
C PRO A 9 2.16 22.59 18.42
N TRP A 10 1.19 22.68 17.55
CA TRP A 10 0.19 21.67 17.16
C TRP A 10 0.74 20.44 16.42
N THR A 11 2.06 20.36 16.21
CA THR A 11 2.74 19.26 15.54
C THR A 11 2.58 17.90 16.23
N SER A 12 2.20 17.87 17.52
CA SER A 12 1.99 16.62 18.26
C SER A 12 0.59 16.00 18.07
N PHE A 13 -0.37 16.76 17.53
CA PHE A 13 -1.74 16.26 17.33
C PHE A 13 -1.91 15.42 16.05
N LEU A 14 -1.04 15.62 15.08
CA LEU A 14 -1.10 14.98 13.77
C LEU A 14 -0.37 13.61 13.70
N GLN A 15 0.28 13.19 14.79
CA GLN A 15 1.11 11.99 14.80
C GLN A 15 0.40 10.65 15.01
N VAL A 16 -0.91 10.65 15.31
CA VAL A 16 -1.64 9.40 15.53
C VAL A 16 -2.73 9.24 14.48
N MET A 17 -2.40 8.55 13.40
CA MET A 17 -3.40 8.06 12.45
C MET A 17 -4.25 7.00 13.14
N PRO A 18 -5.57 7.17 13.26
CA PRO A 18 -6.43 6.07 13.65
C PRO A 18 -6.55 5.07 12.52
N THR A 19 -6.51 3.81 12.85
CA THR A 19 -6.82 2.70 11.95
C THR A 19 -8.32 2.56 11.68
N GLU A 20 -9.13 3.44 12.27
CA GLU A 20 -10.59 3.46 12.18
C GLU A 20 -11.08 4.88 11.85
N ASN A 21 -12.22 4.96 11.17
CA ASN A 21 -12.93 6.21 10.88
C ASN A 21 -13.33 6.89 12.21
N ARG A 22 -12.56 7.90 12.64
CA ARG A 22 -12.84 8.64 13.87
C ARG A 22 -12.90 10.14 13.59
N ASP A 23 -13.93 10.78 14.10
CA ASP A 23 -14.04 12.23 14.10
C ASP A 23 -13.21 12.80 15.25
N TYR A 24 -12.28 13.71 14.95
CA TYR A 24 -11.49 14.41 15.95
C TYR A 24 -12.06 15.81 16.17
N TYR A 25 -12.37 16.12 17.43
CA TYR A 25 -12.92 17.41 17.82
C TYR A 25 -11.94 18.16 18.73
N CYS A 26 -11.50 19.32 18.28
CA CYS A 26 -10.84 20.31 19.13
C CYS A 26 -11.82 21.43 19.43
N ARG A 27 -12.22 21.59 20.68
CA ARG A 27 -13.25 22.60 21.09
C ARG A 27 -12.58 23.87 21.58
N ASN A 28 -12.78 24.97 20.86
CA ASN A 28 -12.56 26.34 21.38
C ASN A 28 -13.88 27.10 21.32
N THR A 29 -14.25 27.78 22.40
CA THR A 29 -15.60 28.30 22.67
C THR A 29 -16.02 29.51 21.84
N SER A 30 -15.17 30.01 20.92
CA SER A 30 -15.47 31.15 20.05
C SER A 30 -15.15 30.90 18.57
N SER A 31 -15.07 29.64 18.14
CA SER A 31 -14.52 29.29 16.85
C SER A 31 -15.58 28.75 15.89
N THR A 32 -15.41 29.06 14.60
CA THR A 32 -16.15 28.47 13.51
C THR A 32 -15.60 27.07 13.26
N GLN A 33 -16.48 26.08 13.13
CA GLN A 33 -16.12 24.75 12.73
C GLN A 33 -15.61 24.78 11.28
N GLN A 34 -14.45 24.20 11.06
CA GLN A 34 -13.86 24.02 9.74
C GLN A 34 -13.58 22.53 9.52
N SER A 35 -13.74 22.07 8.29
CA SER A 35 -13.51 20.67 7.96
C SER A 35 -12.72 20.52 6.66
N ALA A 36 -11.95 19.44 6.57
CA ALA A 36 -11.29 19.00 5.34
C ALA A 36 -11.51 17.51 5.15
N GLU A 37 -11.72 17.10 3.92
CA GLU A 37 -11.98 15.71 3.55
C GLU A 37 -10.78 15.12 2.84
N TYR A 38 -10.47 13.86 3.17
CA TYR A 38 -9.35 13.11 2.63
C TYR A 38 -9.86 11.92 1.83
N TYR A 39 -9.37 11.79 0.61
CA TYR A 39 -9.79 10.79 -0.37
C TYR A 39 -8.59 9.96 -0.81
N ALA A 40 -8.76 8.65 -0.89
CA ALA A 40 -7.76 7.72 -1.39
C ALA A 40 -8.24 7.07 -2.70
N GLU A 41 -7.32 6.86 -3.64
CA GLU A 41 -7.61 6.17 -4.89
C GLU A 41 -8.16 4.77 -4.60
N SER A 42 -9.34 4.47 -5.16
CA SER A 42 -9.98 3.16 -5.08
C SER A 42 -9.33 2.16 -6.02
N LEU A 43 -9.31 0.88 -5.64
CA LEU A 43 -8.87 -0.21 -6.54
C LEU A 43 -9.84 -0.44 -7.70
N THR A 44 -11.08 0.01 -7.56
CA THR A 44 -12.14 -0.13 -8.57
C THR A 44 -12.30 1.10 -9.46
N GLY A 45 -11.46 2.12 -9.25
CA GLY A 45 -11.48 3.40 -9.95
C GLY A 45 -12.11 4.52 -9.14
N GLY A 46 -11.72 5.77 -9.42
CA GLY A 46 -12.13 6.95 -8.66
C GLY A 46 -11.44 7.04 -7.29
N TYR A 47 -12.08 7.77 -6.36
CA TYR A 47 -11.56 8.03 -5.04
C TYR A 47 -12.64 7.77 -3.99
N ASP A 48 -12.28 7.07 -2.93
CA ASP A 48 -13.13 6.84 -1.77
C ASP A 48 -12.76 7.82 -0.66
N LYS A 49 -13.77 8.41 -0.01
CA LYS A 49 -13.52 9.22 1.17
C LYS A 49 -13.04 8.34 2.32
N VAL A 50 -11.87 8.65 2.86
CA VAL A 50 -11.24 7.88 3.94
C VAL A 50 -11.59 8.43 5.30
N PHE A 51 -11.47 9.76 5.47
CA PHE A 51 -11.81 10.44 6.72
C PHE A 51 -12.08 11.94 6.50
N THR A 52 -12.62 12.58 7.52
CA THR A 52 -12.81 14.02 7.60
C THR A 52 -12.09 14.52 8.84
N VAL A 53 -11.30 15.57 8.70
CA VAL A 53 -10.72 16.30 9.83
C VAL A 53 -11.61 17.49 10.12
N VAL A 54 -12.00 17.65 11.38
CA VAL A 54 -12.78 18.79 11.87
C VAL A 54 -11.95 19.55 12.88
N ALA A 55 -11.79 20.84 12.67
CA ALA A 55 -11.10 21.73 13.58
C ALA A 55 -11.98 22.96 13.90
N TYR A 56 -11.83 23.48 15.10
CA TYR A 56 -12.51 24.69 15.57
C TYR A 56 -11.48 25.77 15.75
N TYR A 57 -11.51 26.81 14.90
CA TYR A 57 -10.53 27.88 14.91
C TYR A 57 -11.17 29.26 14.75
N GLY A 58 -10.58 30.23 15.41
CA GLY A 58 -10.92 31.67 15.22
C GLY A 58 -10.13 32.32 14.07
N ARG A 59 -9.27 31.57 13.34
CA ARG A 59 -8.42 32.09 12.25
C ARG A 59 -8.26 31.06 11.14
N SER A 60 -7.88 31.55 9.96
CA SER A 60 -7.49 30.70 8.83
C SER A 60 -6.29 29.83 9.19
N LEU A 61 -6.39 28.52 8.98
CA LEU A 61 -5.27 27.60 9.12
C LEU A 61 -4.39 27.65 7.87
N THR A 62 -3.09 27.73 8.08
CA THR A 62 -2.10 27.48 7.04
C THR A 62 -1.65 26.03 7.15
N ILE A 63 -1.71 25.29 6.06
CA ILE A 63 -1.33 23.89 6.02
C ILE A 63 -0.18 23.74 5.04
N THR A 64 0.85 23.06 5.48
CA THR A 64 1.98 22.64 4.67
C THR A 64 1.79 21.20 4.21
N VAL A 65 2.56 20.75 3.20
CA VAL A 65 2.56 19.34 2.76
C VAL A 65 2.95 18.39 3.90
N GLU A 66 3.79 18.86 4.81
CA GLU A 66 4.24 18.07 5.98
C GLU A 66 3.13 17.88 7.01
N ASP A 67 2.16 18.79 7.04
CA ASP A 67 0.97 18.69 7.89
C ASP A 67 -0.11 17.80 7.27
N LEU A 68 -0.01 17.50 5.96
CA LEU A 68 -0.91 16.55 5.32
C LEU A 68 -0.57 15.15 5.77
N TYR A 69 -1.58 14.44 6.21
CA TYR A 69 -1.47 13.09 6.69
C TYR A 69 -0.65 12.19 5.77
N PRO A 70 0.50 11.66 6.21
CA PRO A 70 1.20 10.63 5.48
C PRO A 70 0.36 9.35 5.52
N MET A 71 -0.40 9.08 4.47
CA MET A 71 -1.12 7.83 4.34
C MET A 71 -0.18 6.74 3.84
N LYS A 72 0.07 5.71 4.66
CA LYS A 72 0.91 4.58 4.28
C LYS A 72 0.40 3.95 2.99
N GLY A 73 1.26 3.82 2.01
CA GLY A 73 0.91 3.25 0.71
C GLY A 73 0.24 4.21 -0.28
N PHE A 74 0.15 5.49 0.08
CA PHE A 74 -0.41 6.53 -0.78
C PHE A 74 0.52 7.73 -0.87
N THR A 75 0.38 8.49 -1.96
CA THR A 75 1.07 9.76 -2.17
C THR A 75 0.03 10.82 -2.50
N TYR A 76 0.16 12.01 -1.90
CA TYR A 76 -0.69 13.14 -2.25
C TYR A 76 -0.59 13.43 -3.75
N ASN A 77 -1.74 13.65 -4.39
CA ASN A 77 -1.82 13.91 -5.81
C ASN A 77 -2.27 15.35 -6.09
N HIS A 78 -3.45 15.72 -5.60
CA HIS A 78 -4.03 17.05 -5.80
C HIS A 78 -5.06 17.33 -4.71
N GLY A 79 -5.50 18.58 -4.63
CA GLY A 79 -6.57 18.97 -3.73
C GLY A 79 -7.35 20.18 -4.25
N PHE A 80 -8.36 20.54 -3.48
CA PHE A 80 -9.14 21.75 -3.65
C PHE A 80 -9.27 22.43 -2.30
N ASP A 81 -9.13 23.75 -2.27
CA ASP A 81 -9.41 24.54 -1.08
C ASP A 81 -10.92 24.68 -0.82
N GLY A 82 -11.28 25.33 0.28
CA GLY A 82 -12.68 25.50 0.66
C GLY A 82 -13.51 26.34 -0.31
N ASP A 83 -12.89 27.15 -1.14
CA ASP A 83 -13.51 27.97 -2.18
C ASP A 83 -13.52 27.25 -3.55
N GLY A 84 -12.97 26.04 -3.63
CA GLY A 84 -12.90 25.23 -4.84
C GLY A 84 -11.69 25.55 -5.71
N GLY A 85 -10.75 26.35 -5.23
CA GLY A 85 -9.46 26.57 -5.88
C GLY A 85 -8.60 25.31 -5.90
N ALA A 86 -7.98 24.99 -7.04
CA ALA A 86 -7.10 23.84 -7.16
C ALA A 86 -5.82 24.04 -6.33
N ILE A 87 -5.50 23.04 -5.51
CA ILE A 87 -4.22 22.95 -4.79
C ILE A 87 -3.36 21.92 -5.52
N GLY A 88 -2.32 22.41 -6.21
CA GLY A 88 -1.32 21.54 -6.85
C GLY A 88 -0.25 21.09 -5.86
N GLU A 89 0.97 21.51 -6.07
CA GLU A 89 2.02 21.35 -5.06
C GLU A 89 1.79 22.34 -3.92
N PHE A 90 1.90 21.85 -2.70
CA PHE A 90 1.80 22.70 -1.52
C PHE A 90 3.03 23.60 -1.44
N SER A 91 2.81 24.87 -1.15
CA SER A 91 3.86 25.82 -0.84
C SER A 91 3.70 26.31 0.58
N ASP A 92 4.77 26.27 1.36
CA ASP A 92 4.80 26.79 2.75
C ASP A 92 4.46 28.26 2.87
N SER A 93 4.46 29.00 1.75
CA SER A 93 4.17 30.43 1.69
C SER A 93 2.72 30.76 1.35
N VAL A 94 1.87 29.77 1.05
CA VAL A 94 0.49 29.99 0.62
C VAL A 94 -0.48 29.55 1.71
N SER A 95 -1.34 30.47 2.12
CA SER A 95 -2.44 30.19 3.04
C SER A 95 -3.65 29.73 2.24
N TYR A 96 -4.12 28.49 2.50
CA TYR A 96 -5.27 27.92 1.82
C TYR A 96 -6.49 27.96 2.74
N PRO A 97 -7.70 28.37 2.25
CA PRO A 97 -8.94 28.20 2.98
C PRO A 97 -9.17 26.72 3.27
N TRP A 98 -9.20 26.37 4.57
CA TRP A 98 -9.32 24.98 5.00
C TRP A 98 -10.75 24.46 4.93
N ASN A 99 -11.73 25.31 5.20
CA ASN A 99 -13.11 24.85 5.37
C ASN A 99 -13.72 24.33 4.06
N GLY A 100 -13.99 23.05 4.00
CA GLY A 100 -14.46 22.37 2.79
C GLY A 100 -13.35 21.87 1.87
N ALA A 101 -12.08 22.01 2.26
CA ALA A 101 -10.95 21.53 1.48
C ALA A 101 -11.03 20.00 1.26
N LYS A 102 -10.54 19.55 0.11
CA LYS A 102 -10.52 18.14 -0.27
C LYS A 102 -9.12 17.77 -0.75
N PHE A 103 -8.59 16.66 -0.24
CA PHE A 103 -7.26 16.19 -0.54
C PHE A 103 -7.32 14.77 -1.12
N TYR A 104 -6.69 14.56 -2.27
CA TYR A 104 -6.74 13.31 -3.02
C TYR A 104 -5.36 12.66 -3.07
N TYR A 105 -5.32 11.38 -2.74
CA TYR A 105 -4.10 10.59 -2.65
C TYR A 105 -4.13 9.44 -3.63
N THR A 106 -3.08 9.32 -4.42
CA THR A 106 -2.88 8.20 -5.36
C THR A 106 -2.31 7.01 -4.61
N ARG A 107 -2.83 5.84 -4.91
CA ARG A 107 -2.34 4.56 -4.38
C ARG A 107 -1.02 4.19 -5.03
N ASN A 108 0.01 4.00 -4.22
CA ASN A 108 1.34 3.61 -4.68
C ASN A 108 1.35 2.17 -5.20
N SER A 109 2.29 1.88 -6.10
CA SER A 109 2.58 0.52 -6.53
C SER A 109 3.90 0.06 -5.93
N TYR A 110 3.92 -1.21 -5.52
CA TYR A 110 5.12 -1.88 -5.01
C TYR A 110 5.39 -3.12 -5.85
N ASN A 111 6.64 -3.55 -5.90
CA ASN A 111 7.04 -4.64 -6.76
C ASN A 111 6.87 -6.01 -6.09
N VAL A 112 6.35 -6.97 -6.85
CA VAL A 112 6.54 -8.41 -6.60
C VAL A 112 7.74 -8.84 -7.43
N VAL A 113 8.79 -9.34 -6.76
CA VAL A 113 10.04 -9.79 -7.37
C VAL A 113 10.06 -11.31 -7.36
N PHE A 114 10.21 -11.92 -8.54
CA PHE A 114 10.21 -13.36 -8.75
C PHE A 114 11.65 -13.86 -8.86
N MET A 115 12.10 -14.60 -7.84
CA MET A 115 13.47 -15.12 -7.73
C MET A 115 13.54 -16.60 -8.06
N ASN A 116 14.58 -17.00 -8.79
CA ASN A 116 14.91 -18.39 -9.07
C ASN A 116 16.38 -18.63 -8.70
N GLY A 117 16.62 -19.12 -7.50
CA GLY A 117 17.92 -19.06 -6.87
C GLY A 117 18.36 -17.60 -6.68
N SER A 118 19.49 -17.23 -7.24
CA SER A 118 20.01 -15.85 -7.21
C SER A 118 19.51 -14.97 -8.36
N ASN A 119 18.78 -15.53 -9.34
CA ASN A 119 18.35 -14.81 -10.54
C ASN A 119 16.95 -14.21 -10.33
N THR A 120 16.75 -12.99 -10.84
CA THR A 120 15.42 -12.37 -10.95
C THR A 120 14.80 -12.76 -12.29
N GLU A 121 13.71 -13.51 -12.25
CA GLU A 121 12.98 -13.92 -13.46
C GLU A 121 12.01 -12.83 -13.94
N ALA A 122 11.39 -12.13 -13.00
CA ALA A 122 10.48 -11.03 -13.31
C ALA A 122 10.35 -10.07 -12.14
N THR A 123 9.89 -8.85 -12.45
CA THR A 123 9.43 -7.86 -11.48
C THR A 123 8.09 -7.32 -11.97
N ARG A 124 7.07 -7.33 -11.11
CA ARG A 124 5.71 -6.92 -11.45
C ARG A 124 5.19 -5.89 -10.43
N PRO A 125 4.77 -4.69 -10.87
CA PRO A 125 4.17 -3.72 -9.98
C PRO A 125 2.75 -4.14 -9.61
N VAL A 126 2.40 -4.00 -8.34
CA VAL A 126 1.07 -4.26 -7.78
C VAL A 126 0.69 -3.06 -6.92
N LYS A 127 -0.52 -2.54 -7.08
CA LYS A 127 -1.01 -1.43 -6.25
C LYS A 127 -1.13 -1.86 -4.79
N TYR A 128 -0.77 -0.97 -3.89
CA TYR A 128 -0.96 -1.17 -2.44
C TYR A 128 -2.37 -1.69 -2.14
N GLU A 129 -2.49 -2.68 -1.27
CA GLU A 129 -3.73 -3.40 -0.90
C GLU A 129 -4.44 -4.15 -2.04
N ALA A 130 -4.00 -4.09 -3.28
CA ALA A 130 -4.51 -5.00 -4.30
C ALA A 130 -4.04 -6.43 -4.00
N ALA A 131 -4.80 -7.43 -4.43
CA ALA A 131 -4.39 -8.82 -4.29
C ALA A 131 -3.09 -9.09 -5.07
N LEU A 132 -2.18 -9.88 -4.50
CA LEU A 132 -0.92 -10.26 -5.15
C LEU A 132 -1.15 -10.95 -6.50
N SER A 133 -2.29 -11.62 -6.69
CA SER A 133 -2.69 -12.21 -7.97
C SER A 133 -2.74 -11.21 -9.12
N THR A 134 -2.93 -9.91 -8.86
CA THR A 134 -2.90 -8.86 -9.89
C THR A 134 -1.51 -8.64 -10.49
N SER A 135 -0.46 -9.26 -9.94
CA SER A 135 0.88 -9.33 -10.54
C SER A 135 0.94 -10.17 -11.82
N ASN A 136 -0.14 -10.90 -12.16
CA ASN A 136 -0.18 -11.88 -13.24
C ASN A 136 0.91 -12.97 -13.09
N TYR A 137 1.11 -13.45 -11.87
CA TYR A 137 2.15 -14.42 -11.51
C TYR A 137 2.10 -15.69 -12.35
N GLU A 138 0.93 -16.09 -12.81
CA GLU A 138 0.71 -17.29 -13.66
C GLU A 138 1.46 -17.21 -15.00
N THR A 139 1.76 -15.99 -15.47
CA THR A 139 2.52 -15.76 -16.70
C THR A 139 4.03 -15.79 -16.49
N VAL A 140 4.47 -15.86 -15.22
CA VAL A 140 5.89 -15.90 -14.88
C VAL A 140 6.35 -17.36 -14.78
N THR A 141 7.03 -17.84 -15.82
CA THR A 141 7.62 -19.17 -15.85
C THR A 141 9.11 -19.03 -15.57
N PRO A 142 9.63 -19.62 -14.47
CA PRO A 142 11.05 -19.54 -14.16
C PRO A 142 11.88 -20.38 -15.13
N SER A 143 13.07 -19.90 -15.46
CA SER A 143 14.06 -20.64 -16.26
C SER A 143 14.50 -21.90 -15.52
N TYR A 144 14.73 -23.01 -16.25
CA TYR A 144 15.20 -24.23 -15.61
C TYR A 144 16.60 -24.00 -15.00
N PRO A 145 16.82 -24.32 -13.69
CA PRO A 145 18.10 -24.06 -13.04
C PRO A 145 19.25 -24.86 -13.67
N SER A 146 20.32 -24.16 -14.04
CA SER A 146 21.48 -24.76 -14.68
C SER A 146 22.29 -25.75 -13.80
N ASN A 147 22.11 -25.64 -12.49
CA ASN A 147 22.74 -26.49 -11.47
C ASN A 147 21.95 -27.78 -11.19
N LEU A 148 20.79 -27.98 -11.80
CA LEU A 148 19.99 -29.19 -11.68
C LEU A 148 20.13 -30.07 -12.91
N PRO A 149 20.12 -31.43 -12.77
CA PRO A 149 20.14 -32.35 -13.92
C PRO A 149 18.93 -32.08 -14.82
N THR A 150 19.18 -31.88 -16.11
CA THR A 150 18.13 -31.52 -17.09
C THR A 150 17.01 -32.56 -17.10
N GLY A 151 15.76 -32.08 -16.96
CA GLY A 151 14.56 -32.90 -16.98
C GLY A 151 14.32 -33.75 -15.73
N ALA A 152 15.16 -33.62 -14.69
CA ALA A 152 14.98 -34.35 -13.43
C ALA A 152 14.09 -33.64 -12.41
N TYR A 153 13.77 -32.41 -12.64
CA TYR A 153 12.96 -31.57 -11.74
C TYR A 153 11.82 -30.87 -12.49
N LYS A 154 10.76 -30.53 -11.78
CA LYS A 154 9.66 -29.70 -12.28
C LYS A 154 9.43 -28.52 -11.37
N PHE A 155 8.97 -27.42 -11.94
CA PHE A 155 8.53 -26.25 -11.17
C PHE A 155 7.27 -26.61 -10.37
N ASP A 156 7.31 -26.35 -9.07
CA ASP A 156 6.23 -26.66 -8.11
C ASP A 156 5.35 -25.42 -7.84
N GLY A 157 5.96 -24.23 -7.92
CA GLY A 157 5.25 -22.97 -7.65
C GLY A 157 6.15 -21.93 -7.03
N TRP A 158 5.52 -20.80 -6.67
CA TRP A 158 6.16 -19.68 -6.01
C TRP A 158 5.95 -19.73 -4.50
N TYR A 159 7.00 -19.47 -3.74
CA TYR A 159 7.03 -19.58 -2.28
C TYR A 159 7.52 -18.27 -1.65
N GLN A 160 7.14 -18.03 -0.37
CA GLN A 160 7.51 -16.82 0.39
C GLN A 160 8.96 -16.86 0.91
N ASP A 161 9.59 -18.03 0.90
CA ASP A 161 10.93 -18.26 1.44
C ASP A 161 11.78 -19.09 0.47
N PRO A 162 13.11 -18.90 0.48
CA PRO A 162 14.03 -19.63 -0.41
C PRO A 162 14.01 -21.14 -0.20
N GLU A 163 13.65 -21.61 1.00
CA GLU A 163 13.56 -23.04 1.36
C GLU A 163 12.33 -23.70 0.74
N GLY A 164 11.37 -22.89 0.24
CA GLY A 164 10.13 -23.37 -0.37
C GLY A 164 9.22 -24.07 0.62
N SER A 165 9.15 -23.55 1.87
CA SER A 165 8.32 -24.12 2.93
C SER A 165 6.93 -23.52 2.98
N ARG A 166 6.75 -22.27 2.57
CA ARG A 166 5.51 -21.52 2.63
C ARG A 166 5.06 -21.09 1.22
N PRO A 167 4.05 -21.73 0.64
CA PRO A 167 3.46 -21.31 -0.63
C PRO A 167 2.96 -19.86 -0.53
N VAL A 168 3.03 -19.13 -1.65
CA VAL A 168 2.47 -17.76 -1.71
C VAL A 168 0.95 -17.82 -1.69
N ASP A 169 0.33 -17.07 -0.78
CA ASP A 169 -1.09 -16.79 -0.85
C ASP A 169 -1.32 -15.58 -1.76
N TRP A 170 -1.72 -15.86 -2.99
CA TRP A 170 -1.97 -14.85 -4.02
C TRP A 170 -3.22 -13.99 -3.78
N THR A 171 -4.06 -14.36 -2.81
CA THR A 171 -5.20 -13.54 -2.38
C THR A 171 -4.80 -12.49 -1.35
N SER A 172 -3.62 -12.61 -0.75
CA SER A 172 -3.07 -11.64 0.19
C SER A 172 -2.92 -10.27 -0.45
N LYS A 173 -3.12 -9.23 0.35
CA LYS A 173 -2.98 -7.84 -0.10
C LYS A 173 -1.51 -7.43 -0.22
N MET A 174 -1.19 -6.65 -1.26
CA MET A 174 0.12 -6.03 -1.44
C MET A 174 0.44 -5.09 -0.29
N PRO A 175 1.52 -5.33 0.47
CA PRO A 175 1.97 -4.41 1.51
C PRO A 175 2.63 -3.16 0.90
N ALA A 176 2.89 -2.15 1.76
CA ALA A 176 3.62 -0.95 1.34
C ALA A 176 5.15 -1.18 1.34
N GLU A 177 5.57 -2.28 0.70
CA GLU A 177 6.97 -2.70 0.55
C GLU A 177 7.10 -3.71 -0.59
N VAL A 178 8.34 -4.02 -0.96
CA VAL A 178 8.63 -5.05 -1.97
C VAL A 178 8.31 -6.44 -1.41
N VAL A 179 7.60 -7.24 -2.20
CA VAL A 179 7.37 -8.67 -1.91
C VAL A 179 8.29 -9.51 -2.79
N THR A 180 9.11 -10.36 -2.17
CA THR A 180 9.97 -11.30 -2.91
C THR A 180 9.39 -12.70 -2.80
N VAL A 181 9.29 -13.39 -3.95
CA VAL A 181 8.83 -14.76 -4.03
C VAL A 181 9.86 -15.64 -4.75
N TYR A 182 9.94 -16.91 -4.37
CA TYR A 182 11.00 -17.84 -4.78
C TYR A 182 10.43 -19.03 -5.51
N ALA A 183 11.07 -19.40 -6.64
CA ALA A 183 10.73 -20.60 -7.40
C ALA A 183 11.15 -21.85 -6.62
N LYS A 184 10.22 -22.79 -6.47
CA LYS A 184 10.52 -24.11 -5.93
C LYS A 184 10.55 -25.15 -7.03
N TRP A 185 11.56 -26.00 -7.00
CA TRP A 185 11.75 -27.11 -7.90
C TRP A 185 11.73 -28.42 -7.13
N ILE A 186 10.91 -29.37 -7.58
CA ILE A 186 10.78 -30.68 -6.96
C ILE A 186 11.23 -31.78 -7.93
N PRO A 187 11.84 -32.89 -7.43
CA PRO A 187 12.22 -34.00 -8.25
C PRO A 187 11.02 -34.62 -8.98
N ILE A 188 11.23 -35.02 -10.23
CA ILE A 188 10.29 -35.87 -10.96
C ILE A 188 10.54 -37.33 -10.54
N THR A 189 9.52 -37.94 -9.94
CA THR A 189 9.61 -39.36 -9.53
C THR A 189 9.02 -40.24 -10.60
N HIS A 190 9.72 -41.37 -10.91
CA HIS A 190 9.28 -42.39 -11.83
C HIS A 190 9.07 -43.69 -11.06
N THR A 191 7.96 -44.38 -11.31
CA THR A 191 7.73 -45.72 -10.78
C THR A 191 8.32 -46.76 -11.75
N VAL A 192 9.22 -47.60 -11.24
CA VAL A 192 9.74 -48.75 -12.01
C VAL A 192 8.97 -49.97 -11.56
N THR A 193 8.26 -50.61 -12.50
CA THR A 193 7.57 -51.88 -12.25
C THR A 193 8.38 -53.02 -12.83
N PHE A 194 8.74 -53.95 -11.98
CA PHE A 194 9.40 -55.17 -12.40
C PHE A 194 8.37 -56.28 -12.63
N SER A 195 8.26 -56.83 -13.84
CA SER A 195 7.45 -58.02 -14.11
C SER A 195 8.35 -59.24 -14.13
N LYS A 196 7.99 -60.28 -13.35
CA LYS A 196 8.64 -61.57 -13.40
C LYS A 196 8.09 -62.32 -14.61
N THR A 197 8.93 -62.61 -15.60
CA THR A 197 8.55 -63.55 -16.66
C THR A 197 8.74 -64.97 -16.10
N GLU A 198 7.65 -65.70 -15.92
CA GLU A 198 7.75 -67.13 -15.61
C GLU A 198 8.09 -67.88 -16.89
N ASN A 199 9.17 -68.70 -16.83
CA ASN A 199 9.52 -69.66 -17.85
C ASN A 199 8.75 -70.98 -17.67
#